data_0ec360da5121b48ec540d56a98f21353
#
_entry.id   0ec360da5121b48ec540d56a98f21353
#
_cell.length_a   1.000
_cell.length_b   1.000
_cell.length_c   1.000
_cell.angle_alpha   90.00
_cell.angle_beta   90.00
_cell.angle_gamma   90.00
#
_symmetry.space_group_name_H-M   'P 1'
#
loop_
_entity.id
_entity.type
_entity.pdbx_description
1 polymer ?
#
loop_
_entity_poly.entity_id
_entity_poly.type
_entity_poly.pdbx_seq_one_letter_code
_entity_poly.pdbx_strand_id
1 'polypeptide(L)'
;MKIIIAGAGEVGTHLATLLSKEKQSIILMDEDEDKLNKLDGYFDLMTVHASPSSIASLKEVGVQDADLFIAVTPDESRNMTACMIAHNLGAHKTVARIDNYEYLLPKHQEFWKKLGIDSLIFPEMLAAKERICPPSNASYTPMQWLC
;
A
#
# COMPACT_ATOMS: atom_id res chain seq x y z
N MET A 1 9.17 10.86 -4.19
CA MET A 1 8.98 9.43 -3.90
C MET A 1 7.80 8.91 -4.70
N LYS A 2 7.97 7.78 -5.35
CA LYS A 2 6.89 7.13 -6.11
C LYS A 2 6.22 6.06 -5.25
N ILE A 3 4.91 6.19 -5.05
CA ILE A 3 4.11 5.29 -4.22
C ILE A 3 3.00 4.68 -5.08
N ILE A 4 2.90 3.36 -5.05
CA ILE A 4 1.80 2.65 -5.72
C ILE A 4 0.94 1.99 -4.64
N ILE A 5 -0.36 2.30 -4.66
CA ILE A 5 -1.34 1.74 -3.74
C ILE A 5 -2.27 0.84 -4.55
N ALA A 6 -2.28 -0.45 -4.21
CA ALA A 6 -3.13 -1.44 -4.84
C ALA A 6 -4.35 -1.70 -3.95
N GLY A 7 -5.50 -1.25 -4.41
CA GLY A 7 -6.76 -1.33 -3.68
C GLY A 7 -7.33 0.05 -3.40
N ALA A 8 -8.46 0.38 -4.04
CA ALA A 8 -9.15 1.67 -3.90
C ALA A 8 -10.35 1.60 -2.95
N GLY A 9 -10.31 0.70 -1.99
CA GLY A 9 -11.30 0.61 -0.93
C GLY A 9 -11.08 1.68 0.13
N GLU A 10 -11.67 1.49 1.30
CA GLU A 10 -11.61 2.46 2.39
C GLU A 10 -10.17 2.72 2.86
N VAL A 11 -9.39 1.66 3.05
CA VAL A 11 -8.01 1.79 3.53
C VAL A 11 -7.12 2.44 2.47
N GLY A 12 -7.20 1.98 1.23
CA GLY A 12 -6.38 2.53 0.15
C GLY A 12 -6.67 3.99 -0.13
N THR A 13 -7.95 4.37 -0.13
CA THR A 13 -8.38 5.76 -0.31
C THR A 13 -7.89 6.65 0.82
N HIS A 14 -7.98 6.17 2.05
CA HIS A 14 -7.50 6.90 3.22
C HIS A 14 -6.00 7.15 3.15
N LEU A 15 -5.23 6.11 2.81
CA LEU A 15 -3.78 6.22 2.64
C LEU A 15 -3.42 7.19 1.50
N ALA A 16 -4.12 7.09 0.38
CA ALA A 16 -3.88 8.00 -0.75
C ALA A 16 -4.12 9.46 -0.36
N THR A 17 -5.18 9.71 0.42
CA THR A 17 -5.50 11.04 0.93
C THR A 17 -4.39 11.58 1.84
N LEU A 18 -3.93 10.75 2.78
CA LEU A 18 -2.86 11.15 3.70
C LEU A 18 -1.55 11.43 2.97
N LEU A 19 -1.18 10.55 2.05
CA LEU A 19 0.10 10.66 1.35
C LEU A 19 0.10 11.76 0.27
N SER A 20 -1.05 12.07 -0.32
CA SER A 20 -1.14 13.12 -1.33
C SER A 20 -0.80 14.51 -0.78
N LYS A 21 -0.98 14.71 0.52
CA LYS A 21 -0.66 15.97 1.19
C LYS A 21 0.84 16.23 1.28
N GLU A 22 1.67 15.22 1.07
CA GLU A 22 3.12 15.29 1.23
C GLU A 22 3.88 15.44 -0.09
N LYS A 23 3.21 15.81 -1.16
CA LYS A 23 3.81 15.99 -2.51
C LYS A 23 4.49 14.73 -3.06
N GLN A 24 3.89 13.57 -2.84
CA GLN A 24 4.36 12.31 -3.38
C GLN A 24 3.71 12.03 -4.74
N SER A 25 4.40 11.27 -5.58
CA SER A 25 3.83 10.75 -6.81
C SER A 25 3.05 9.48 -6.48
N ILE A 26 1.72 9.55 -6.49
CA ILE A 26 0.87 8.44 -6.06
C ILE A 26 0.09 7.87 -7.23
N ILE A 27 0.16 6.55 -7.37
CA ILE A 27 -0.65 5.78 -8.31
C ILE A 27 -1.56 4.87 -7.49
N LEU A 28 -2.87 4.99 -7.70
CA LEU A 28 -3.87 4.15 -7.06
C LEU A 28 -4.46 3.21 -8.10
N MET A 29 -4.33 1.91 -7.89
CA MET A 29 -4.84 0.90 -8.84
C MET A 29 -5.90 0.01 -8.21
N ASP A 30 -6.91 -0.34 -9.00
CA ASP A 30 -7.97 -1.25 -8.60
C ASP A 30 -8.59 -1.90 -9.84
N GLU A 31 -9.14 -3.10 -9.67
CA GLU A 31 -9.90 -3.77 -10.73
C GLU A 31 -11.29 -3.18 -10.91
N ASP A 32 -11.81 -2.53 -9.89
CA ASP A 32 -13.14 -1.93 -9.90
C ASP A 32 -13.04 -0.48 -10.35
N GLU A 33 -13.41 -0.23 -11.60
CA GLU A 33 -13.40 1.10 -12.19
C GLU A 33 -14.30 2.07 -11.44
N ASP A 34 -15.41 1.59 -10.89
CA ASP A 34 -16.35 2.45 -10.15
C ASP A 34 -15.72 3.03 -8.89
N LYS A 35 -14.87 2.25 -8.21
CA LYS A 35 -14.14 2.74 -7.04
C LYS A 35 -13.17 3.85 -7.42
N LEU A 36 -12.49 3.70 -8.55
CA LEU A 36 -11.54 4.68 -9.05
C LEU A 36 -12.24 5.97 -9.51
N ASN A 37 -13.38 5.84 -10.18
CA ASN A 37 -14.14 6.98 -10.69
C ASN A 37 -14.65 7.90 -9.58
N LYS A 38 -14.94 7.35 -8.40
CA LYS A 38 -15.37 8.14 -7.24
C LYS A 38 -14.27 9.06 -6.72
N LEU A 39 -13.02 8.75 -7.04
CA LEU A 39 -11.86 9.50 -6.58
C LEU A 39 -11.33 10.49 -7.62
N ASP A 40 -11.82 10.39 -8.85
CA ASP A 40 -11.37 11.23 -9.96
C ASP A 40 -11.71 12.68 -9.67
N GLY A 41 -10.71 13.54 -9.68
CA GLY A 41 -10.87 14.96 -9.43
C GLY A 41 -10.79 15.40 -7.97
N TYR A 42 -10.78 14.48 -7.01
CA TYR A 42 -10.68 14.83 -5.59
C TYR A 42 -9.24 14.94 -5.08
N PHE A 43 -8.30 14.27 -5.72
CA PHE A 43 -6.91 14.20 -5.27
C PHE A 43 -5.95 14.33 -6.43
N ASP A 44 -4.79 14.87 -6.14
CA ASP A 44 -3.68 14.93 -7.09
C ASP A 44 -2.98 13.56 -7.14
N LEU A 45 -3.64 12.59 -7.73
CA LEU A 45 -3.11 11.24 -7.89
C LEU A 45 -3.53 10.66 -9.23
N MET A 46 -2.78 9.67 -9.69
CA MET A 46 -3.09 8.93 -10.91
C MET A 46 -3.85 7.67 -10.54
N THR A 47 -4.94 7.39 -11.25
CA THR A 47 -5.69 6.13 -11.07
C THR A 47 -5.43 5.20 -12.26
N VAL A 48 -5.34 3.90 -11.97
CA VAL A 48 -5.13 2.87 -12.99
C VAL A 48 -6.10 1.73 -12.77
N HIS A 49 -6.91 1.43 -13.79
CA HIS A 49 -7.84 0.31 -13.78
C HIS A 49 -7.10 -0.97 -14.21
N ALA A 50 -6.65 -1.74 -13.24
CA ALA A 50 -5.89 -2.96 -13.49
C ALA A 50 -5.86 -3.86 -12.25
N SER A 51 -5.54 -5.14 -12.48
CA SER A 51 -5.40 -6.10 -11.39
C SER A 51 -4.07 -5.92 -10.64
N PRO A 52 -4.11 -5.79 -9.30
CA PRO A 52 -2.89 -5.68 -8.50
C PRO A 52 -2.00 -6.92 -8.53
N SER A 53 -2.53 -8.07 -8.92
CA SER A 53 -1.76 -9.31 -9.02
C SER A 53 -1.36 -9.66 -10.44
N SER A 54 -1.56 -8.76 -11.41
CA SER A 54 -1.10 -8.94 -12.78
C SER A 54 0.33 -8.44 -12.95
N ILE A 55 1.23 -9.35 -13.32
CA ILE A 55 2.64 -9.00 -13.56
C ILE A 55 2.75 -7.94 -14.67
N ALA A 56 1.99 -8.11 -15.75
CA ALA A 56 2.00 -7.15 -16.85
C ALA A 56 1.54 -5.76 -16.42
N SER A 57 0.45 -5.70 -15.64
CA SER A 57 -0.09 -4.42 -15.15
C SER A 57 0.88 -3.73 -14.20
N LEU A 58 1.53 -4.48 -13.32
CA LEU A 58 2.51 -3.92 -12.40
C LEU A 58 3.73 -3.37 -13.14
N LYS A 59 4.15 -4.04 -14.21
CA LYS A 59 5.23 -3.51 -15.06
C LYS A 59 4.81 -2.22 -15.77
N GLU A 60 3.59 -2.15 -16.26
CA GLU A 60 3.07 -0.96 -16.96
C GLU A 60 3.01 0.26 -16.05
N VAL A 61 2.63 0.10 -14.78
CA VAL A 61 2.59 1.23 -13.84
C VAL A 61 3.99 1.60 -13.33
N GLY A 62 5.01 0.84 -13.71
CA GLY A 62 6.39 1.14 -13.34
C GLY A 62 6.73 0.76 -11.90
N VAL A 63 6.23 -0.40 -11.44
CA VAL A 63 6.50 -0.88 -10.08
C VAL A 63 7.98 -1.05 -9.81
N GLN A 64 8.78 -1.31 -10.83
CA GLN A 64 10.23 -1.45 -10.71
C GLN A 64 10.92 -0.17 -10.21
N ASP A 65 10.28 0.98 -10.40
CA ASP A 65 10.80 2.27 -9.93
C ASP A 65 10.08 2.77 -8.69
N ALA A 66 9.17 1.97 -8.13
CA ALA A 66 8.42 2.38 -6.95
C ALA A 66 9.28 2.36 -5.70
N ASP A 67 9.24 3.43 -4.94
CA ASP A 67 9.88 3.49 -3.62
C ASP A 67 9.07 2.72 -2.59
N LEU A 68 7.74 2.70 -2.76
CA LEU A 68 6.83 2.02 -1.86
C LEU A 68 5.65 1.43 -2.64
N PHE A 69 5.38 0.16 -2.41
CA PHE A 69 4.22 -0.54 -2.94
C PHE A 69 3.36 -1.03 -1.79
N ILE A 70 2.10 -0.62 -1.75
CA ILE A 70 1.17 -0.94 -0.66
C ILE A 70 -0.03 -1.69 -1.23
N ALA A 71 -0.23 -2.94 -0.83
CA ALA A 71 -1.37 -3.74 -1.24
C ALA A 71 -2.40 -3.80 -0.11
N VAL A 72 -3.55 -3.19 -0.32
CA VAL A 72 -4.61 -3.04 0.69
C VAL A 72 -6.00 -3.41 0.18
N THR A 73 -6.07 -4.41 -0.69
CA THR A 73 -7.35 -4.99 -1.11
C THR A 73 -7.99 -5.75 0.04
N PRO A 74 -9.29 -6.09 -0.03
CA PRO A 74 -9.92 -6.93 1.00
C PRO A 74 -9.37 -8.36 1.06
N ASP A 75 -8.65 -8.81 0.04
CA ASP A 75 -8.11 -10.18 -0.03
C ASP A 75 -6.66 -10.22 0.44
N GLU A 76 -6.44 -10.78 1.63
CA GLU A 76 -5.12 -10.93 2.25
C GLU A 76 -4.12 -11.67 1.36
N SER A 77 -4.52 -12.81 0.81
CA SER A 77 -3.63 -13.62 -0.04
C SER A 77 -3.21 -12.86 -1.29
N ARG A 78 -4.12 -12.11 -1.86
CA ARG A 78 -3.87 -11.28 -3.03
C ARG A 78 -2.90 -10.15 -2.72
N ASN A 79 -3.04 -9.54 -1.55
CA ASN A 79 -2.13 -8.49 -1.10
C ASN A 79 -0.71 -9.03 -0.97
N MET A 80 -0.57 -10.21 -0.40
CA MET A 80 0.73 -10.85 -0.23
C MET A 80 1.34 -11.23 -1.57
N THR A 81 0.54 -11.81 -2.47
CA THR A 81 0.99 -12.14 -3.83
C THR A 81 1.44 -10.91 -4.59
N ALA A 82 0.66 -9.83 -4.53
CA ALA A 82 1.01 -8.58 -5.19
C ALA A 82 2.34 -8.01 -4.68
N CYS A 83 2.55 -8.05 -3.37
CA CYS A 83 3.81 -7.59 -2.77
C CYS A 83 5.01 -8.43 -3.21
N MET A 84 4.85 -9.76 -3.27
CA MET A 84 5.91 -10.65 -3.74
C MET A 84 6.28 -10.35 -5.19
N ILE A 85 5.29 -10.15 -6.04
CA ILE A 85 5.52 -9.79 -7.44
C ILE A 85 6.22 -8.43 -7.54
N ALA A 86 5.70 -7.43 -6.83
CA ALA A 86 6.25 -6.07 -6.85
C ALA A 86 7.71 -6.06 -6.39
N HIS A 87 8.03 -6.80 -5.33
CA HIS A 87 9.39 -6.93 -4.83
C HIS A 87 10.32 -7.52 -5.89
N ASN A 88 9.91 -8.61 -6.51
CA ASN A 88 10.72 -9.27 -7.52
C ASN A 88 10.88 -8.45 -8.80
N LEU A 89 9.95 -7.53 -9.07
CA LEU A 89 10.07 -6.61 -10.19
C LEU A 89 10.93 -5.39 -9.89
N GLY A 90 11.27 -5.15 -8.62
CA GLY A 90 12.19 -4.08 -8.24
C GLY A 90 11.66 -3.02 -7.29
N ALA A 91 10.43 -3.14 -6.79
CA ALA A 91 9.92 -2.20 -5.79
C ALA A 91 10.84 -2.17 -4.57
N HIS A 92 11.15 -0.97 -4.08
CA HIS A 92 12.10 -0.81 -2.98
C HIS A 92 11.56 -1.33 -1.65
N LYS A 93 10.31 -0.97 -1.33
CA LYS A 93 9.61 -1.43 -0.12
C LYS A 93 8.22 -1.91 -0.46
N THR A 94 7.78 -2.94 0.23
CA THR A 94 6.42 -3.50 0.05
C THR A 94 5.70 -3.60 1.37
N VAL A 95 4.40 -3.32 1.36
CA VAL A 95 3.53 -3.38 2.54
C VAL A 95 2.24 -4.09 2.15
N ALA A 96 1.84 -5.10 2.91
CA ALA A 96 0.62 -5.86 2.66
C ALA A 96 -0.37 -5.73 3.82
N ARG A 97 -1.63 -5.46 3.49
CA ARG A 97 -2.72 -5.54 4.45
C ARG A 97 -3.04 -7.01 4.72
N ILE A 98 -3.20 -7.34 5.99
CA ILE A 98 -3.54 -8.69 6.43
C ILE A 98 -4.74 -8.68 7.37
N ASP A 99 -5.41 -9.82 7.47
CA ASP A 99 -6.53 -10.04 8.38
C ASP A 99 -6.19 -11.07 9.45
N ASN A 100 -5.13 -11.86 9.25
CA ASN A 100 -4.70 -12.88 10.19
C ASN A 100 -3.65 -12.32 11.14
N TYR A 101 -4.04 -12.10 12.39
CA TYR A 101 -3.17 -11.54 13.42
C TYR A 101 -1.90 -12.37 13.67
N GLU A 102 -1.95 -13.67 13.45
CA GLU A 102 -0.80 -14.56 13.60
C GLU A 102 0.39 -14.09 12.74
N TYR A 103 0.11 -13.55 11.56
CA TYR A 103 1.15 -13.10 10.64
C TYR A 103 1.95 -11.92 11.18
N LEU A 104 1.38 -11.15 12.12
CA LEU A 104 2.04 -9.99 12.74
C LEU A 104 3.03 -10.37 13.84
N LEU A 105 3.05 -11.61 14.29
CA LEU A 105 3.93 -12.01 15.39
C LEU A 105 5.38 -11.73 15.01
N PRO A 106 6.18 -11.13 15.93
CA PRO A 106 7.57 -10.76 15.64
C PRO A 106 8.43 -11.91 15.13
N LYS A 107 8.15 -13.13 15.57
CA LYS A 107 8.90 -14.32 15.14
C LYS A 107 8.74 -14.63 13.64
N HIS A 108 7.72 -14.07 12.98
CA HIS A 108 7.46 -14.30 11.55
C HIS A 108 7.98 -13.18 10.65
N GLN A 109 8.48 -12.07 11.19
CA GLN A 109 8.92 -10.92 10.39
C GLN A 109 9.99 -11.27 9.37
N GLU A 110 10.99 -12.03 9.77
CA GLU A 110 12.07 -12.47 8.87
C GLU A 110 11.54 -13.32 7.73
N PHE A 111 10.57 -14.18 8.04
CA PHE A 111 9.92 -15.05 7.06
C PHE A 111 9.28 -14.21 5.94
N TRP A 112 8.51 -13.19 6.31
CA TRP A 112 7.85 -12.32 5.33
C TRP A 112 8.84 -11.49 4.52
N LYS A 113 9.87 -10.97 5.15
CA LYS A 113 10.92 -10.22 4.47
C LYS A 113 11.64 -11.04 3.42
N LYS A 114 11.92 -12.30 3.70
CA LYS A 114 12.52 -13.20 2.73
C LYS A 114 11.64 -13.43 1.50
N LEU A 115 10.33 -13.38 1.68
CA LEU A 115 9.39 -13.51 0.58
C LEU A 115 9.18 -12.21 -0.19
N GLY A 116 9.76 -11.11 0.26
CA GLY A 116 9.62 -9.81 -0.38
C GLY A 116 8.51 -8.93 0.19
N ILE A 117 8.02 -9.27 1.38
CA ILE A 117 7.01 -8.47 2.08
C ILE A 117 7.70 -7.80 3.26
N ASP A 118 7.99 -6.52 3.14
CA ASP A 118 8.78 -5.79 4.13
C ASP A 118 7.99 -5.45 5.39
N SER A 119 6.70 -5.16 5.25
CA SER A 119 5.84 -4.82 6.38
C SER A 119 4.43 -5.33 6.17
N LEU A 120 3.75 -5.60 7.29
CA LEU A 120 2.34 -6.01 7.28
C LEU A 120 1.52 -4.95 8.01
N ILE A 121 0.32 -4.65 7.49
CA ILE A 121 -0.63 -3.75 8.15
C ILE A 121 -1.91 -4.50 8.50
N PHE A 122 -2.37 -4.26 9.72
CA PHE A 122 -3.67 -4.72 10.18
C PHE A 122 -4.54 -3.48 10.34
N PRO A 123 -5.64 -3.32 9.58
CA PRO A 123 -6.38 -2.05 9.53
C PRO A 123 -6.84 -1.53 10.89
N GLU A 124 -7.24 -2.41 11.79
CA GLU A 124 -7.66 -2.03 13.14
C GLU A 124 -6.50 -1.44 13.96
N MET A 125 -5.28 -1.90 13.73
CA MET A 125 -4.10 -1.35 14.39
C MET A 125 -3.70 0.01 13.84
N LEU A 126 -3.96 0.28 12.57
CA LEU A 126 -3.76 1.62 11.99
C LEU A 126 -4.63 2.65 12.69
N ALA A 127 -5.91 2.34 12.86
CA ALA A 127 -6.84 3.22 13.58
C ALA A 127 -6.42 3.44 15.03
N ALA A 128 -5.93 2.41 15.72
CA ALA A 128 -5.43 2.50 17.09
C ALA A 128 -4.15 3.33 17.17
N LYS A 129 -3.24 3.17 16.21
CA LYS A 129 -1.98 3.92 16.17
C LYS A 129 -2.17 5.38 15.83
N GLU A 130 -3.14 5.72 15.00
CA GLU A 130 -3.51 7.12 14.76
C GLU A 130 -3.94 7.84 16.04
N ARG A 131 -4.48 7.09 17.00
CA ARG A 131 -4.87 7.62 18.32
C ARG A 131 -3.69 7.70 19.30
N ILE A 132 -2.66 6.87 19.09
CA ILE A 132 -1.51 6.72 19.99
C ILE A 132 -0.32 7.52 19.50
N CYS A 133 -0.09 7.59 18.19
CA CYS A 133 0.95 8.43 17.61
C CYS A 133 0.48 9.88 17.68
N PRO A 134 1.13 10.74 18.45
CA PRO A 134 0.69 12.13 18.57
C PRO A 134 0.76 12.82 17.21
N PRO A 135 -0.26 13.63 16.88
CA PRO A 135 -0.31 14.35 15.60
C PRO A 135 0.73 15.47 15.49
N SER A 136 1.71 15.47 16.33
CA SER A 136 2.42 16.67 16.68
C SER A 136 3.64 16.99 15.84
N ASN A 137 3.98 16.26 14.81
CA ASN A 137 5.15 16.69 14.04
C ASN A 137 5.02 16.36 12.58
N ALA A 138 4.92 17.41 11.79
CA ALA A 138 4.89 17.40 10.33
C ALA A 138 6.14 16.80 9.67
N SER A 139 7.02 16.17 10.43
CA SER A 139 8.26 15.59 9.94
C SER A 139 8.23 14.07 9.74
N TYR A 140 7.06 13.46 9.87
CA TYR A 140 6.94 12.03 9.62
C TYR A 140 7.05 11.73 8.13
N THR A 141 8.00 10.86 7.78
CA THR A 141 8.07 10.30 6.44
C THR A 141 6.87 9.38 6.22
N PRO A 142 6.42 9.15 4.97
CA PRO A 142 5.31 8.22 4.69
C PRO A 142 5.48 6.85 5.34
N MET A 143 6.71 6.43 5.57
CA MET A 143 7.03 5.16 6.23
C MET A 143 6.75 5.16 7.74
N GLN A 144 6.71 6.30 8.37
CA GLN A 144 6.45 6.43 9.80
C GLN A 144 4.97 6.31 10.15
N TRP A 145 4.09 6.53 9.18
CA TRP A 145 2.65 6.28 9.32
C TRP A 145 2.32 4.80 9.47
N LEU A 146 3.28 3.93 9.12
CA LEU A 146 3.16 2.48 9.18
C LEU A 146 3.82 1.88 10.43
N CYS A 147 4.19 2.68 11.37
CA CYS A 147 4.90 2.24 12.58
C CYS A 147 4.12 1.29 13.50
#